data_37b56c57b1184c9d1282b53515697c8e
#
_entry.id   37b56c57b1184c9d1282b53515697c8e
#
_cell.length_a   1.000
_cell.length_b   1.000
_cell.length_c   1.000
_cell.angle_alpha   90.00
_cell.angle_beta   90.00
_cell.angle_gamma   90.00
#
_symmetry.space_group_name_H-M   'P 1'
#
loop_
_entity.id
_entity.type
_entity.pdbx_description
1 polymer ?
#
loop_
_entity_poly.entity_id
_entity_poly.type
_entity_poly.pdbx_seq_one_letter_code
_entity_poly.pdbx_strand_id
1 'polypeptide(L)'
;MAIGGEESARKYCGDDYMTVLEELARMETSQYSWHNALVAEVDGALAGAVIGYDGARLQELRSHTFDVIRMHIGTSLPFIEDETGPGEFYLDSIAVLPAFRGCGVGGRLLAAMCDRALAEGHERVGLLVDFGNPDAERLYLSLGFTRVEERKFLGHDMWHLQYCRK
;
A
#
# COMPACT_ATOMS: atom_id res chain seq x y z
N MET A 1 -1.75 -4.04 -3.09
CA MET A 1 -1.52 -3.51 -4.46
C MET A 1 -2.64 -2.53 -4.78
N ALA A 2 -2.38 -1.25 -4.58
CA ALA A 2 -3.38 -0.20 -4.81
C ALA A 2 -3.61 0.05 -6.31
N ILE A 3 -2.67 -0.37 -7.15
CA ILE A 3 -2.71 -0.15 -8.59
C ILE A 3 -3.08 -1.46 -9.27
N GLY A 4 -4.34 -1.58 -9.65
CA GLY A 4 -4.81 -2.62 -10.55
C GLY A 4 -5.42 -3.88 -9.93
N GLY A 5 -5.50 -4.00 -8.61
CA GLY A 5 -6.17 -5.12 -7.97
C GLY A 5 -5.71 -6.49 -8.48
N GLU A 6 -6.66 -7.35 -8.80
CA GLU A 6 -6.40 -8.72 -9.27
C GLU A 6 -5.57 -8.78 -10.56
N GLU A 7 -5.80 -7.88 -11.51
CA GLU A 7 -5.08 -7.85 -12.79
C GLU A 7 -3.57 -7.63 -12.57
N SER A 8 -3.20 -6.67 -11.74
CA SER A 8 -1.81 -6.43 -11.39
C SER A 8 -1.20 -7.60 -10.61
N ALA A 9 -1.97 -8.20 -9.69
CA ALA A 9 -1.52 -9.38 -8.98
C ALA A 9 -1.20 -10.54 -9.94
N ARG A 10 -2.09 -10.83 -10.89
CA ARG A 10 -1.85 -11.85 -11.92
C ARG A 10 -0.66 -11.52 -12.82
N LYS A 11 -0.53 -10.25 -13.22
CA LYS A 11 0.57 -9.79 -14.07
C LYS A 11 1.95 -10.05 -13.44
N TYR A 12 2.10 -9.79 -12.14
CA TYR A 12 3.39 -9.86 -11.45
C TYR A 12 3.62 -11.18 -10.70
N CYS A 13 2.57 -11.82 -10.22
CA CYS A 13 2.66 -13.05 -9.42
C CYS A 13 2.18 -14.31 -10.14
N GLY A 14 1.67 -14.19 -11.39
CA GLY A 14 1.12 -15.32 -12.14
C GLY A 14 -0.28 -15.72 -11.71
N ASP A 15 -0.75 -16.86 -12.22
CA ASP A 15 -2.12 -17.33 -11.95
C ASP A 15 -2.34 -17.73 -10.49
N ASP A 16 -1.29 -18.22 -9.82
CA ASP A 16 -1.32 -18.58 -8.40
C ASP A 16 -1.06 -17.39 -7.45
N TYR A 17 -1.36 -16.17 -7.91
CA TYR A 17 -1.10 -14.93 -7.17
C TYR A 17 -1.63 -14.94 -5.72
N MET A 18 -2.74 -15.62 -5.44
CA MET A 18 -3.28 -15.73 -4.07
C MET A 18 -2.32 -16.48 -3.15
N THR A 19 -1.72 -17.58 -3.61
CA THR A 19 -0.72 -18.33 -2.85
C THR A 19 0.52 -17.47 -2.58
N VAL A 20 0.98 -16.73 -3.59
CA VAL A 20 2.11 -15.80 -3.46
C VAL A 20 1.81 -14.70 -2.44
N LEU A 21 0.63 -14.07 -2.53
CA LEU A 21 0.24 -13.02 -1.58
C LEU A 21 0.09 -13.55 -0.15
N GLU A 22 -0.43 -14.78 0.01
CA GLU A 22 -0.54 -15.42 1.33
C GLU A 22 0.83 -15.70 1.94
N GLU A 23 1.79 -16.19 1.14
CA GLU A 23 3.17 -16.39 1.58
C GLU A 23 3.82 -15.07 2.00
N LEU A 24 3.71 -14.04 1.15
CA LEU A 24 4.22 -12.69 1.45
C LEU A 24 3.60 -12.11 2.72
N ALA A 25 2.30 -12.32 2.94
CA ALA A 25 1.62 -11.84 4.14
C ALA A 25 2.10 -12.52 5.42
N ARG A 26 2.52 -13.78 5.35
CA ARG A 26 3.06 -14.54 6.50
C ARG A 26 4.51 -14.22 6.82
N MET A 27 5.24 -13.63 5.90
CA MET A 27 6.63 -13.21 6.14
C MET A 27 6.70 -12.01 7.09
N GLU A 28 7.81 -11.91 7.83
CA GLU A 28 8.09 -10.73 8.66
C GLU A 28 8.67 -9.56 7.86
N THR A 29 9.28 -9.84 6.71
CA THR A 29 10.13 -8.90 5.96
C THR A 29 9.72 -8.75 4.49
N SER A 30 8.44 -8.80 4.16
CA SER A 30 7.94 -8.44 2.83
C SER A 30 7.22 -7.09 2.86
N GLN A 31 7.01 -6.45 1.70
CA GLN A 31 6.16 -5.26 1.61
C GLN A 31 4.74 -5.56 2.12
N TYR A 32 4.23 -6.77 1.87
CA TYR A 32 2.88 -7.24 2.22
C TYR A 32 2.81 -8.00 3.54
N SER A 33 3.87 -7.95 4.35
CA SER A 33 3.95 -8.59 5.66
C SER A 33 2.77 -8.18 6.57
N TRP A 34 2.29 -9.12 7.38
CA TRP A 34 1.31 -8.82 8.43
C TRP A 34 1.79 -7.76 9.43
N HIS A 35 3.09 -7.62 9.64
CA HIS A 35 3.68 -6.54 10.44
C HIS A 35 3.38 -5.15 9.89
N ASN A 36 3.23 -5.03 8.58
CA ASN A 36 2.96 -3.78 7.88
C ASN A 36 1.46 -3.50 7.75
N ALA A 37 0.60 -4.42 8.21
CA ALA A 37 -0.84 -4.34 8.02
C ALA A 37 -1.59 -3.85 9.26
N LEU A 38 -2.67 -3.10 9.03
CA LEU A 38 -3.78 -2.94 9.96
C LEU A 38 -5.04 -3.48 9.29
N VAL A 39 -5.87 -4.17 10.07
CA VAL A 39 -7.15 -4.69 9.61
C VAL A 39 -8.30 -4.00 10.33
N ALA A 40 -9.40 -3.80 9.63
CA ALA A 40 -10.65 -3.35 10.22
C ALA A 40 -11.61 -4.53 10.35
N GLU A 41 -12.24 -4.64 11.52
CA GLU A 41 -13.28 -5.60 11.82
C GLU A 41 -14.56 -4.84 12.18
N VAL A 42 -15.68 -5.30 11.67
CA VAL A 42 -17.01 -4.77 11.96
C VAL A 42 -17.92 -5.95 12.32
N ASP A 43 -18.48 -5.92 13.51
CA ASP A 43 -19.36 -6.98 14.06
C ASP A 43 -18.74 -8.39 13.96
N GLY A 44 -17.44 -8.51 14.20
CA GLY A 44 -16.70 -9.77 14.13
C GLY A 44 -16.32 -10.23 12.72
N ALA A 45 -16.61 -9.43 11.68
CA ALA A 45 -16.27 -9.73 10.30
C ALA A 45 -15.14 -8.83 9.79
N LEU A 46 -14.18 -9.40 9.06
CA LEU A 46 -13.15 -8.63 8.36
C LEU A 46 -13.82 -7.67 7.36
N ALA A 47 -13.53 -6.38 7.49
CA ALA A 47 -14.12 -5.33 6.66
C ALA A 47 -13.10 -4.71 5.67
N GLY A 48 -11.82 -4.71 6.00
CA GLY A 48 -10.78 -4.15 5.15
C GLY A 48 -9.40 -4.21 5.78
N ALA A 49 -8.40 -3.80 5.01
CA ALA A 49 -7.02 -3.73 5.47
C ALA A 49 -6.29 -2.55 4.81
N VAL A 50 -5.25 -2.06 5.48
CA VAL A 50 -4.28 -1.10 4.95
C VAL A 50 -2.87 -1.61 5.23
N ILE A 51 -1.96 -1.42 4.29
CA ILE A 51 -0.54 -1.77 4.40
C ILE A 51 0.27 -0.48 4.34
N GLY A 52 1.23 -0.34 5.25
CA GLY A 52 2.17 0.77 5.26
C GLY A 52 3.46 0.39 5.99
N TYR A 53 4.56 1.02 5.59
CA TYR A 53 5.89 0.76 6.13
C TYR A 53 6.78 1.99 6.03
N ASP A 54 7.88 2.00 6.80
CA ASP A 54 8.92 3.02 6.68
C ASP A 54 9.53 2.98 5.26
N GLY A 55 9.44 4.09 4.53
CA GLY A 55 9.98 4.21 3.18
C GLY A 55 11.50 3.95 3.10
N ALA A 56 12.24 4.16 4.19
CA ALA A 56 13.65 3.79 4.26
C ALA A 56 13.90 2.28 4.10
N ARG A 57 12.90 1.45 4.38
CA ARG A 57 12.97 -0.01 4.26
C ARG A 57 12.53 -0.54 2.89
N LEU A 58 12.15 0.33 1.97
CA LEU A 58 11.61 -0.07 0.66
C LEU A 58 12.48 -1.13 -0.02
N GLN A 59 13.79 -0.90 -0.14
CA GLN A 59 14.69 -1.79 -0.87
C GLN A 59 14.81 -3.16 -0.22
N GLU A 60 14.90 -3.20 1.12
CA GLU A 60 14.91 -4.45 1.89
C GLU A 60 13.63 -5.26 1.66
N LEU A 61 12.47 -4.64 1.92
CA LEU A 61 11.17 -5.30 1.83
C LEU A 61 10.85 -5.74 0.39
N ARG A 62 11.17 -4.90 -0.59
CA ARG A 62 10.97 -5.17 -2.01
C ARG A 62 11.85 -6.33 -2.48
N SER A 63 13.12 -6.39 -2.05
CA SER A 63 14.01 -7.50 -2.39
C SER A 63 13.42 -8.84 -1.97
N HIS A 64 12.97 -8.95 -0.72
CA HIS A 64 12.36 -10.19 -0.22
C HIS A 64 11.03 -10.51 -0.94
N THR A 65 10.21 -9.48 -1.21
CA THR A 65 8.98 -9.63 -1.99
C THR A 65 9.28 -10.20 -3.38
N PHE A 66 10.29 -9.65 -4.07
CA PHE A 66 10.66 -10.09 -5.42
C PHE A 66 11.29 -11.48 -5.43
N ASP A 67 12.03 -11.85 -4.39
CA ASP A 67 12.59 -13.20 -4.27
C ASP A 67 11.49 -14.27 -4.21
N VAL A 68 10.44 -14.03 -3.42
CA VAL A 68 9.27 -14.93 -3.37
C VAL A 68 8.57 -14.98 -4.72
N ILE A 69 8.23 -13.83 -5.30
CA ILE A 69 7.57 -13.79 -6.61
C ILE A 69 8.40 -14.54 -7.64
N ARG A 70 9.71 -14.31 -7.71
CA ARG A 70 10.61 -15.00 -8.65
C ARG A 70 10.61 -16.51 -8.46
N MET A 71 10.53 -17.01 -7.23
CA MET A 71 10.45 -18.46 -6.97
C MET A 71 9.17 -19.07 -7.55
N HIS A 72 8.06 -18.36 -7.52
CA HIS A 72 6.78 -18.83 -8.04
C HIS A 72 6.67 -18.72 -9.57
N ILE A 73 7.10 -17.61 -10.16
CA ILE A 73 6.97 -17.38 -11.61
C ILE A 73 8.15 -17.86 -12.45
N GLY A 74 9.28 -18.23 -11.80
CA GLY A 74 10.48 -18.75 -12.48
C GLY A 74 11.25 -17.73 -13.33
N THR A 75 10.92 -16.43 -13.24
CA THR A 75 11.58 -15.35 -13.99
C THR A 75 11.77 -14.10 -13.11
N SER A 76 12.75 -13.27 -13.50
CA SER A 76 12.99 -12.00 -12.81
C SER A 76 11.92 -10.98 -13.17
N LEU A 77 11.51 -10.19 -12.17
CA LEU A 77 10.65 -9.03 -12.40
C LEU A 77 11.41 -7.92 -13.14
N PRO A 78 10.72 -7.11 -13.96
CA PRO A 78 11.31 -5.93 -14.57
C PRO A 78 11.73 -4.93 -13.50
N PHE A 79 12.55 -3.95 -13.90
CA PHE A 79 12.84 -2.80 -13.07
C PHE A 79 11.52 -2.07 -12.74
N ILE A 80 11.36 -1.72 -11.47
CA ILE A 80 10.23 -0.94 -10.95
C ILE A 80 10.80 0.29 -10.24
N GLU A 81 10.29 1.45 -10.58
CA GLU A 81 10.65 2.72 -9.95
C GLU A 81 10.36 2.70 -8.45
N ASP A 82 11.08 3.50 -7.68
CA ASP A 82 10.84 3.62 -6.25
C ASP A 82 9.59 4.47 -5.98
N GLU A 83 8.59 3.86 -5.35
CA GLU A 83 7.37 4.53 -4.93
C GLU A 83 7.56 5.46 -3.74
N THR A 84 8.57 5.20 -2.91
CA THR A 84 8.88 5.95 -1.69
C THR A 84 10.37 5.87 -1.37
N GLY A 85 10.79 6.49 -0.28
CA GLY A 85 12.17 6.47 0.22
C GLY A 85 12.28 6.97 1.66
N PRO A 86 13.50 7.18 2.15
CA PRO A 86 13.73 7.69 3.50
C PRO A 86 13.03 9.02 3.76
N GLY A 87 12.49 9.19 4.96
CA GLY A 87 11.87 10.43 5.44
C GLY A 87 10.36 10.46 5.38
N GLU A 88 9.72 9.38 4.92
CA GLU A 88 8.28 9.21 5.05
C GLU A 88 7.91 7.77 5.42
N PHE A 89 6.78 7.62 6.10
CA PHE A 89 6.08 6.35 6.22
C PHE A 89 5.16 6.21 5.01
N TYR A 90 5.25 5.11 4.28
CA TYR A 90 4.53 4.94 3.02
C TYR A 90 3.30 4.06 3.17
N LEU A 91 2.16 4.56 2.71
CA LEU A 91 0.91 3.80 2.58
C LEU A 91 0.90 3.13 1.21
N ASP A 92 1.16 1.82 1.20
CA ASP A 92 1.29 1.03 -0.03
C ASP A 92 -0.07 0.66 -0.62
N SER A 93 -0.94 0.12 0.21
CA SER A 93 -2.22 -0.46 -0.25
C SER A 93 -3.32 -0.28 0.77
N ILE A 94 -4.53 -0.07 0.27
CA ILE A 94 -5.76 -0.12 1.08
C ILE A 94 -6.86 -0.83 0.32
N ALA A 95 -7.59 -1.70 1.01
CA ALA A 95 -8.76 -2.37 0.47
C ALA A 95 -9.89 -2.44 1.50
N VAL A 96 -11.12 -2.21 1.03
CA VAL A 96 -12.34 -2.38 1.82
C VAL A 96 -13.25 -3.35 1.06
N LEU A 97 -13.70 -4.39 1.76
CA LEU A 97 -14.60 -5.38 1.17
C LEU A 97 -15.90 -4.72 0.70
N PRO A 98 -16.48 -5.17 -0.43
CA PRO A 98 -17.64 -4.51 -1.04
C PRO A 98 -18.80 -4.26 -0.08
N ALA A 99 -19.10 -5.21 0.82
CA ALA A 99 -20.18 -5.11 1.81
C ALA A 99 -19.98 -3.96 2.82
N PHE A 100 -18.76 -3.46 3.00
CA PHE A 100 -18.42 -2.43 3.99
C PHE A 100 -18.02 -1.09 3.35
N ARG A 101 -18.13 -0.98 2.01
CA ARG A 101 -17.86 0.29 1.30
C ARG A 101 -18.92 1.33 1.64
N GLY A 102 -18.55 2.60 1.60
CA GLY A 102 -19.44 3.71 1.95
C GLY A 102 -19.73 3.87 3.45
N CYS A 103 -19.22 2.97 4.31
CA CYS A 103 -19.41 3.02 5.76
C CYS A 103 -18.25 3.70 6.53
N GLY A 104 -17.35 4.40 5.83
CA GLY A 104 -16.23 5.10 6.45
C GLY A 104 -15.06 4.21 6.90
N VAL A 105 -15.07 2.90 6.59
CA VAL A 105 -14.00 1.95 6.98
C VAL A 105 -12.65 2.37 6.42
N GLY A 106 -12.58 2.74 5.13
CA GLY A 106 -11.34 3.18 4.49
C GLY A 106 -10.72 4.41 5.16
N GLY A 107 -11.53 5.41 5.47
CA GLY A 107 -11.06 6.61 6.17
C GLY A 107 -10.51 6.30 7.56
N ARG A 108 -11.17 5.39 8.31
CA ARG A 108 -10.70 4.96 9.63
C ARG A 108 -9.40 4.16 9.56
N LEU A 109 -9.25 3.28 8.57
CA LEU A 109 -8.00 2.53 8.34
C LEU A 109 -6.83 3.49 8.04
N LEU A 110 -7.05 4.46 7.16
CA LEU A 110 -6.03 5.46 6.81
C LEU A 110 -5.64 6.31 8.02
N ALA A 111 -6.63 6.82 8.78
CA ALA A 111 -6.38 7.59 9.98
C ALA A 111 -5.58 6.78 11.02
N ALA A 112 -5.98 5.52 11.28
CA ALA A 112 -5.28 4.65 12.22
C ALA A 112 -3.83 4.36 11.78
N MET A 113 -3.57 4.18 10.48
CA MET A 113 -2.22 3.97 9.98
C MET A 113 -1.38 5.26 10.06
N CYS A 114 -1.97 6.44 9.80
CA CYS A 114 -1.29 7.71 10.04
C CYS A 114 -0.94 7.89 11.51
N ASP A 115 -1.87 7.60 12.43
CA ASP A 115 -1.62 7.68 13.88
C ASP A 115 -0.49 6.73 14.31
N ARG A 116 -0.47 5.51 13.77
CA ARG A 116 0.61 4.54 13.99
C ARG A 116 1.96 5.10 13.51
N ALA A 117 2.03 5.58 12.28
CA ALA A 117 3.25 6.15 11.71
C ALA A 117 3.80 7.31 12.56
N LEU A 118 2.92 8.21 12.99
CA LEU A 118 3.29 9.35 13.86
C LEU A 118 3.75 8.88 15.24
N ALA A 119 3.14 7.83 15.80
CA ALA A 119 3.55 7.24 17.07
C ALA A 119 4.91 6.54 16.99
N GLU A 120 5.24 5.99 15.82
CA GLU A 120 6.56 5.40 15.50
C GLU A 120 7.64 6.47 15.24
N GLY A 121 7.29 7.76 15.23
CA GLY A 121 8.22 8.90 15.10
C GLY A 121 8.37 9.43 13.68
N HIS A 122 7.57 8.99 12.73
CA HIS A 122 7.58 9.54 11.39
C HIS A 122 6.87 10.92 11.37
N GLU A 123 7.46 11.90 10.69
CA GLU A 123 6.87 13.24 10.55
C GLU A 123 5.92 13.34 9.36
N ARG A 124 6.06 12.44 8.39
CA ARG A 124 5.33 12.44 7.13
C ARG A 124 4.80 11.06 6.82
N VAL A 125 3.58 11.01 6.31
CA VAL A 125 2.97 9.81 5.76
C VAL A 125 2.67 10.07 4.29
N GLY A 126 3.26 9.27 3.39
CA GLY A 126 3.13 9.45 1.94
C GLY A 126 2.34 8.32 1.29
N LEU A 127 1.81 8.60 0.11
CA LEU A 127 1.19 7.61 -0.77
C LEU A 127 1.24 8.08 -2.22
N LEU A 128 1.09 7.14 -3.16
CA LEU A 128 0.85 7.44 -4.57
C LEU A 128 -0.62 7.16 -4.92
N VAL A 129 -1.23 8.06 -5.68
CA VAL A 129 -2.56 7.85 -6.25
C VAL A 129 -2.56 8.14 -7.75
N ASP A 130 -3.12 7.22 -8.53
CA ASP A 130 -3.24 7.35 -9.99
C ASP A 130 -4.14 8.54 -10.35
N PHE A 131 -3.76 9.32 -11.36
CA PHE A 131 -4.58 10.42 -11.89
C PHE A 131 -5.97 9.94 -12.34
N GLY A 132 -6.06 8.68 -12.77
CA GLY A 132 -7.31 8.03 -13.15
C GLY A 132 -8.20 7.62 -11.97
N ASN A 133 -7.77 7.84 -10.71
CA ASN A 133 -8.53 7.49 -9.52
C ASN A 133 -8.91 8.72 -8.66
N PRO A 134 -9.76 9.64 -9.17
CA PRO A 134 -10.12 10.87 -8.47
C PRO A 134 -10.94 10.62 -7.20
N ASP A 135 -11.60 9.48 -7.08
CA ASP A 135 -12.38 9.14 -5.89
C ASP A 135 -11.47 8.82 -4.70
N ALA A 136 -10.40 8.05 -4.93
CA ALA A 136 -9.39 7.79 -3.91
C ALA A 136 -8.66 9.08 -3.55
N GLU A 137 -8.30 9.90 -4.53
CA GLU A 137 -7.66 11.19 -4.29
C GLU A 137 -8.52 12.09 -3.40
N ARG A 138 -9.82 12.22 -3.70
CA ARG A 138 -10.74 13.01 -2.85
C ARG A 138 -10.78 12.50 -1.41
N LEU A 139 -10.77 11.18 -1.22
CA LEU A 139 -10.70 10.60 0.12
C LEU A 139 -9.43 11.04 0.85
N TYR A 140 -8.26 10.92 0.23
CA TYR A 140 -6.99 11.30 0.85
C TYR A 140 -6.94 12.80 1.17
N LEU A 141 -7.34 13.66 0.23
CA LEU A 141 -7.40 15.10 0.46
C LEU A 141 -8.36 15.46 1.61
N SER A 142 -9.49 14.77 1.74
CA SER A 142 -10.45 14.98 2.84
C SER A 142 -9.89 14.60 4.21
N LEU A 143 -8.89 13.72 4.25
CA LEU A 143 -8.18 13.30 5.47
C LEU A 143 -6.98 14.22 5.79
N GLY A 144 -6.72 15.25 4.97
CA GLY A 144 -5.66 16.21 5.21
C GLY A 144 -4.35 15.93 4.47
N PHE A 145 -4.33 14.97 3.57
CA PHE A 145 -3.20 14.82 2.63
C PHE A 145 -3.16 16.00 1.66
N THR A 146 -1.97 16.33 1.20
CA THR A 146 -1.74 17.38 0.20
C THR A 146 -0.89 16.84 -0.94
N ARG A 147 -1.10 17.34 -2.16
CA ARG A 147 -0.26 17.02 -3.32
C ARG A 147 1.12 17.64 -3.12
N VAL A 148 2.16 16.83 -3.30
CA VAL A 148 3.56 17.27 -3.19
C VAL A 148 4.18 17.37 -4.56
N GLU A 149 4.05 16.33 -5.38
CA GLU A 149 4.64 16.27 -6.72
C GLU A 149 3.90 15.25 -7.60
N GLU A 150 4.17 15.32 -8.90
CA GLU A 150 3.79 14.28 -9.86
C GLU A 150 4.93 13.26 -9.96
N ARG A 151 4.57 11.99 -10.02
CA ARG A 151 5.51 10.88 -10.23
C ARG A 151 5.03 9.94 -11.32
N LYS A 152 5.97 9.27 -11.99
CA LYS A 152 5.67 8.10 -12.81
C LYS A 152 5.93 6.84 -11.99
N PHE A 153 4.98 5.93 -12.00
CA PHE A 153 5.13 4.64 -11.34
C PHE A 153 4.37 3.56 -12.13
N LEU A 154 5.09 2.48 -12.48
CA LEU A 154 4.56 1.37 -13.29
C LEU A 154 3.91 1.82 -14.62
N GLY A 155 4.41 2.91 -15.20
CA GLY A 155 3.91 3.49 -16.45
C GLY A 155 2.69 4.41 -16.29
N HIS A 156 2.22 4.66 -15.07
CA HIS A 156 1.11 5.56 -14.75
C HIS A 156 1.60 6.91 -14.24
N ASP A 157 0.84 7.95 -14.52
CA ASP A 157 1.03 9.27 -13.91
C ASP A 157 0.29 9.31 -12.57
N MET A 158 1.03 9.62 -11.51
CA MET A 158 0.60 9.57 -10.13
C MET A 158 0.75 10.90 -9.44
N TRP A 159 -0.16 11.23 -8.53
CA TRP A 159 0.08 12.21 -7.49
C TRP A 159 0.79 11.56 -6.32
N HIS A 160 1.95 12.10 -5.91
CA HIS A 160 2.49 11.85 -4.58
C HIS A 160 1.80 12.78 -3.60
N LEU A 161 1.06 12.20 -2.66
CA LEU A 161 0.39 12.91 -1.60
C LEU A 161 1.11 12.68 -0.28
N GLN A 162 1.17 13.72 0.57
CA GLN A 162 1.71 13.61 1.92
C GLN A 162 0.75 14.20 2.96
N TYR A 163 0.70 13.53 4.10
CA TYR A 163 0.10 13.99 5.34
C TYR A 163 1.22 14.30 6.33
N CYS A 164 1.18 15.50 6.92
CA CYS A 164 2.13 15.92 7.96
C CYS A 164 1.35 16.26 9.23
N ARG A 165 1.94 15.91 10.37
CA ARG A 165 1.39 16.36 11.65
C ARG A 165 1.45 17.88 11.72
N LYS A 166 0.29 18.53 12.02
CA LYS A 166 0.22 19.97 12.29
C LYS A 166 0.70 20.26 13.70
#